data_d20525a4686d745172ee66ea33a395e2
#
_entry.id   d20525a4686d745172ee66ea33a395e2
#
_cell.length_a   1.000
_cell.length_b   1.000
_cell.length_c   1.000
_cell.angle_alpha   90.00
_cell.angle_beta   90.00
_cell.angle_gamma   90.00
#
_symmetry.space_group_name_H-M   'P 1'
#
loop_
_entity.id
_entity.type
_entity.pdbx_description
1 polymer ?
#
loop_
_entity_poly.entity_id
_entity_poly.type
_entity_poly.pdbx_seq_one_letter_code
_entity_poly.pdbx_strand_id
1 'polypeptide(L)'
;MSTATFAEFAERADYSLLEALTPDPESTADGEDHRPRQVLSGHYVPVTPTPIPEPQYLAHSRSLFSELGLSNDLAQDDQFCRLFSGDLGVATGPMRPWGWATGYALSIYGTEYTQQCPFGNGNGYGDGRAMSVFEGLFEGRRWEMQLKGGGPTPYCRGADGRAVLRSSVREFLAQEFMHALGVPTSRSLTLYVSHAEPVRRPWYSENSRSMDPNVMVDNPAAISTRVAPSFLRVGQLELFARRARSEAHPRAHQELHLIVAHLIERNYRQEIDPGLPFSDQVVLLARLFRCLLYTSPSPRDS
;
A
#
# COMPACT_ATOMS: atom_id res chain seq x y z
N MET A 1 -9.43 3.74 26.55
CA MET A 1 -9.42 5.21 26.42
C MET A 1 -9.15 5.53 24.95
N SER A 2 -9.84 6.50 24.39
CA SER A 2 -9.65 6.90 22.99
C SER A 2 -8.29 7.60 22.83
N THR A 3 -7.52 7.26 21.79
CA THR A 3 -6.30 7.96 21.38
C THR A 3 -6.70 9.34 20.86
N ALA A 4 -6.38 10.38 21.61
CA ALA A 4 -6.88 11.73 21.38
C ALA A 4 -5.79 12.72 20.87
N THR A 5 -4.52 12.37 21.03
CA THR A 5 -3.39 13.22 20.62
C THR A 5 -2.49 12.51 19.61
N PHE A 6 -1.76 13.28 18.81
CA PHE A 6 -0.78 12.74 17.87
C PHE A 6 0.34 11.96 18.57
N ALA A 7 0.77 12.40 19.76
CA ALA A 7 1.77 11.69 20.55
C ALA A 7 1.27 10.28 20.97
N GLU A 8 0.03 10.16 21.45
CA GLU A 8 -0.57 8.86 21.77
C GLU A 8 -0.73 7.97 20.53
N PHE A 9 -1.03 8.55 19.37
CA PHE A 9 -1.05 7.83 18.10
C PHE A 9 0.35 7.31 17.74
N ALA A 10 1.38 8.14 17.87
CA ALA A 10 2.76 7.78 17.58
C ALA A 10 3.25 6.58 18.40
N GLU A 11 2.87 6.50 19.68
CA GLU A 11 3.23 5.39 20.59
C GLU A 11 2.60 4.03 20.18
N ARG A 12 1.64 4.03 19.24
CA ARG A 12 1.07 2.79 18.69
C ARG A 12 1.93 2.15 17.60
N ALA A 13 2.97 2.84 17.13
CA ALA A 13 3.81 2.36 16.04
C ALA A 13 4.55 1.07 16.39
N ASP A 14 4.46 0.09 15.49
CA ASP A 14 5.07 -1.23 15.61
C ASP A 14 5.22 -1.82 14.20
N TYR A 15 6.45 -1.91 13.71
CA TYR A 15 6.75 -2.18 12.29
C TYR A 15 7.17 -3.63 12.04
N SER A 16 6.29 -4.58 12.24
CA SER A 16 6.58 -6.01 12.10
C SER A 16 7.00 -6.43 10.69
N LEU A 17 6.48 -5.75 9.65
CA LEU A 17 6.89 -6.02 8.27
C LEU A 17 8.36 -5.65 8.06
N LEU A 18 8.76 -4.45 8.51
CA LEU A 18 10.11 -3.95 8.32
C LEU A 18 11.15 -4.73 9.16
N GLU A 19 10.72 -5.33 10.27
CA GLU A 19 11.55 -6.16 11.13
C GLU A 19 11.72 -7.58 10.60
N ALA A 20 10.66 -8.16 10.03
CA ALA A 20 10.67 -9.53 9.51
C ALA A 20 11.26 -9.65 8.11
N LEU A 21 11.17 -8.61 7.30
CA LEU A 21 11.54 -8.61 5.89
C LEU A 21 12.77 -7.71 5.62
N THR A 22 13.40 -7.90 4.48
CA THR A 22 14.63 -7.17 4.12
C THR A 22 14.36 -6.05 3.12
N PRO A 23 15.01 -4.88 3.28
CA PRO A 23 14.94 -3.82 2.29
C PRO A 23 15.69 -4.20 1.00
N ASP A 24 15.37 -3.50 -0.07
CA ASP A 24 16.15 -3.51 -1.29
C ASP A 24 17.57 -2.98 -1.01
N PRO A 25 18.62 -3.76 -1.34
CA PRO A 25 20.00 -3.37 -1.03
C PRO A 25 20.50 -2.16 -1.85
N GLU A 26 19.84 -1.80 -2.93
CA GLU A 26 20.15 -0.63 -3.75
C GLU A 26 19.41 0.64 -3.30
N SER A 27 18.55 0.51 -2.29
CA SER A 27 17.80 1.66 -1.75
C SER A 27 18.69 2.56 -0.90
N THR A 28 18.35 3.85 -0.85
CA THR A 28 18.95 4.79 0.10
C THR A 28 18.28 4.66 1.47
N ALA A 29 19.05 4.83 2.54
CA ALA A 29 18.53 4.66 3.90
C ALA A 29 17.52 5.75 4.31
N ASP A 30 17.57 6.92 3.66
CA ASP A 30 16.67 8.05 3.85
C ASP A 30 15.37 7.93 3.04
N GLY A 31 15.33 7.01 2.06
CA GLY A 31 14.18 6.82 1.18
C GLY A 31 14.00 7.93 0.13
N GLU A 32 15.00 8.77 -0.12
CA GLU A 32 14.89 9.89 -1.06
C GLU A 32 15.10 9.51 -2.52
N ASP A 33 15.65 8.32 -2.81
CA ASP A 33 15.82 7.85 -4.19
C ASP A 33 14.51 7.32 -4.77
N HIS A 34 13.79 8.18 -5.48
CA HIS A 34 12.54 7.85 -6.16
C HIS A 34 12.72 7.50 -7.64
N ARG A 35 13.95 7.39 -8.15
CA ARG A 35 14.19 7.14 -9.58
C ARG A 35 13.55 5.83 -10.01
N PRO A 36 12.81 5.81 -11.12
CA PRO A 36 12.28 4.58 -11.69
C PRO A 36 13.41 3.61 -12.01
N ARG A 37 13.38 2.43 -11.43
CA ARG A 37 14.39 1.38 -11.63
C ARG A 37 13.80 0.00 -11.42
N GLN A 38 14.54 -0.99 -11.86
CA GLN A 38 14.27 -2.37 -11.49
C GLN A 38 14.62 -2.58 -10.01
N VAL A 39 13.79 -3.34 -9.31
CA VAL A 39 14.09 -3.81 -7.95
C VAL A 39 14.27 -5.32 -8.02
N LEU A 40 15.50 -5.77 -7.98
CA LEU A 40 15.85 -7.17 -8.21
C LEU A 40 15.89 -8.02 -6.94
N SER A 41 16.04 -7.39 -5.78
CA SER A 41 16.19 -8.01 -4.47
C SER A 41 15.50 -7.16 -3.40
N GLY A 42 15.21 -7.76 -2.24
CA GLY A 42 14.51 -7.10 -1.15
C GLY A 42 12.98 -7.16 -1.29
N HIS A 43 12.31 -7.03 -0.15
CA HIS A 43 10.86 -7.13 -0.04
C HIS A 43 10.17 -5.78 -0.11
N TYR A 44 10.88 -4.74 0.27
CA TYR A 44 10.40 -3.37 0.23
C TYR A 44 11.53 -2.39 -0.11
N VAL A 45 11.13 -1.24 -0.59
CA VAL A 45 12.03 -0.11 -0.83
C VAL A 45 11.65 0.98 0.16
N PRO A 46 12.56 1.44 1.03
CA PRO A 46 12.34 2.67 1.79
C PRO A 46 12.05 3.83 0.84
N VAL A 47 11.00 4.60 1.12
CA VAL A 47 10.62 5.76 0.32
C VAL A 47 10.07 6.85 1.23
N THR A 48 10.47 8.09 0.99
CA THR A 48 9.93 9.25 1.69
C THR A 48 8.87 9.90 0.81
N PRO A 49 7.62 10.03 1.29
CA PRO A 49 6.59 10.69 0.51
C PRO A 49 6.99 12.13 0.15
N THR A 50 6.49 12.61 -0.97
CA THR A 50 6.55 14.02 -1.33
C THR A 50 5.27 14.69 -0.79
N PRO A 51 5.33 15.56 0.22
CA PRO A 51 4.14 16.20 0.78
C PRO A 51 3.35 16.98 -0.27
N ILE A 52 2.03 17.00 -0.15
CA ILE A 52 1.23 17.97 -0.90
C ILE A 52 1.29 19.32 -0.15
N PRO A 53 1.49 20.46 -0.84
CA PRO A 53 1.54 21.77 -0.20
C PRO A 53 0.17 22.17 0.32
N GLU A 54 0.13 22.92 1.43
CA GLU A 54 -1.10 23.48 2.01
C GLU A 54 -2.24 22.46 2.13
N PRO A 55 -2.02 21.29 2.78
CA PRO A 55 -3.03 20.26 2.84
C PRO A 55 -4.26 20.73 3.60
N GLN A 56 -5.43 20.49 3.03
CA GLN A 56 -6.71 20.79 3.63
C GLN A 56 -7.47 19.50 3.93
N TYR A 57 -8.00 19.39 5.13
CA TYR A 57 -8.87 18.29 5.51
C TYR A 57 -10.14 18.28 4.66
N LEU A 58 -10.50 17.12 4.13
CA LEU A 58 -11.75 16.94 3.40
C LEU A 58 -12.69 15.94 4.08
N ALA A 59 -12.18 14.77 4.46
CA ALA A 59 -12.99 13.71 5.07
C ALA A 59 -12.15 12.73 5.88
N HIS A 60 -12.78 12.04 6.83
CA HIS A 60 -12.28 10.82 7.47
C HIS A 60 -13.41 9.82 7.69
N SER A 61 -13.11 8.55 7.86
CA SER A 61 -14.08 7.52 8.20
C SER A 61 -14.30 7.47 9.72
N ARG A 62 -15.42 8.03 10.20
CA ARG A 62 -15.76 7.99 11.62
C ARG A 62 -15.89 6.56 12.17
N SER A 63 -16.40 5.64 11.36
CA SER A 63 -16.53 4.24 11.75
C SER A 63 -15.17 3.57 11.93
N LEU A 64 -14.20 3.84 11.03
CA LEU A 64 -12.85 3.34 11.16
C LEU A 64 -12.11 3.98 12.34
N PHE A 65 -12.26 5.30 12.56
CA PHE A 65 -11.70 5.97 13.73
C PHE A 65 -12.19 5.32 15.02
N SER A 66 -13.50 5.05 15.12
CA SER A 66 -14.08 4.32 16.25
C SER A 66 -13.51 2.90 16.39
N GLU A 67 -13.35 2.16 15.29
CA GLU A 67 -12.76 0.80 15.27
C GLU A 67 -11.30 0.79 15.74
N LEU A 68 -10.54 1.83 15.41
CA LEU A 68 -9.15 2.02 15.83
C LEU A 68 -9.01 2.65 17.23
N GLY A 69 -10.10 3.05 17.86
CA GLY A 69 -10.08 3.78 19.13
C GLY A 69 -9.50 5.19 19.02
N LEU A 70 -9.62 5.85 17.86
CA LEU A 70 -9.14 7.19 17.62
C LEU A 70 -10.23 8.23 17.86
N SER A 71 -9.86 9.40 18.43
CA SER A 71 -10.75 10.58 18.47
C SER A 71 -10.93 11.15 17.06
N ASN A 72 -12.15 11.54 16.71
CA ASN A 72 -12.42 12.20 15.44
C ASN A 72 -11.66 13.54 15.26
N ASP A 73 -11.30 14.20 16.35
CA ASP A 73 -10.57 15.47 16.32
C ASP A 73 -9.16 15.32 15.76
N LEU A 74 -8.56 14.12 15.89
CA LEU A 74 -7.26 13.81 15.30
C LEU A 74 -7.23 14.03 13.78
N ALA A 75 -8.34 13.81 13.08
CA ALA A 75 -8.38 14.00 11.63
C ALA A 75 -8.08 15.43 11.18
N GLN A 76 -8.19 16.41 12.08
CA GLN A 76 -7.90 17.83 11.86
C GLN A 76 -6.73 18.34 12.71
N ASP A 77 -6.06 17.47 13.48
CA ASP A 77 -4.82 17.80 14.17
C ASP A 77 -3.73 18.10 13.15
N ASP A 78 -2.92 19.14 13.39
CA ASP A 78 -1.89 19.61 12.45
C ASP A 78 -0.86 18.52 12.14
N GLN A 79 -0.34 17.83 13.14
CA GLN A 79 0.68 16.81 12.95
C GLN A 79 0.10 15.55 12.24
N PHE A 80 -1.13 15.19 12.57
CA PHE A 80 -1.84 14.09 11.91
C PHE A 80 -2.15 14.41 10.45
N CYS A 81 -2.59 15.64 10.15
CA CYS A 81 -2.80 16.12 8.79
C CYS A 81 -1.49 16.11 8.00
N ARG A 82 -0.39 16.62 8.56
CA ARG A 82 0.94 16.62 7.93
C ARG A 82 1.41 15.21 7.64
N LEU A 83 1.34 14.28 8.61
CA LEU A 83 1.72 12.88 8.42
C LEU A 83 0.99 12.25 7.22
N PHE A 84 -0.34 12.33 7.22
CA PHE A 84 -1.17 11.67 6.21
C PHE A 84 -1.36 12.49 4.92
N SER A 85 -0.74 13.65 4.83
CA SER A 85 -0.51 14.39 3.59
C SER A 85 0.92 14.29 3.05
N GLY A 86 1.73 13.40 3.64
CA GLY A 86 3.03 13.00 3.12
C GLY A 86 4.24 13.61 3.83
N ASP A 87 4.06 14.45 4.85
CA ASP A 87 5.15 15.03 5.61
C ASP A 87 5.54 14.15 6.81
N LEU A 88 6.48 13.24 6.59
CA LEU A 88 7.01 12.38 7.65
C LEU A 88 8.02 13.08 8.58
N GLY A 89 8.33 14.36 8.35
CA GLY A 89 9.14 15.16 9.27
C GLY A 89 8.48 15.38 10.63
N VAL A 90 7.18 15.07 10.76
CA VAL A 90 6.46 15.07 12.05
C VAL A 90 6.65 13.79 12.87
N ALA A 91 7.31 12.77 12.32
CA ALA A 91 7.50 11.49 13.01
C ALA A 91 8.15 11.71 14.38
N THR A 92 7.60 11.06 15.39
CA THR A 92 8.06 11.17 16.79
C THR A 92 7.94 9.83 17.51
N GLY A 93 8.61 9.68 18.64
CA GLY A 93 8.62 8.45 19.42
C GLY A 93 9.12 7.26 18.60
N PRO A 94 8.40 6.12 18.57
CA PRO A 94 8.78 4.93 17.81
C PRO A 94 8.50 5.04 16.30
N MET A 95 7.92 6.14 15.81
CA MET A 95 7.63 6.32 14.40
C MET A 95 8.90 6.43 13.56
N ARG A 96 8.86 5.87 12.34
CA ARG A 96 9.93 6.02 11.36
C ARG A 96 9.70 7.28 10.50
N PRO A 97 10.78 8.06 10.19
CA PRO A 97 10.68 9.27 9.37
C PRO A 97 10.64 8.96 7.86
N TRP A 98 10.42 7.72 7.47
CA TRP A 98 10.28 7.26 6.09
C TRP A 98 9.24 6.15 6.01
N GLY A 99 8.66 5.97 4.84
CA GLY A 99 7.71 4.93 4.51
C GLY A 99 8.34 3.85 3.63
N TRP A 100 7.50 2.94 3.09
CA TRP A 100 7.98 1.88 2.22
C TRP A 100 7.00 1.59 1.09
N ALA A 101 7.56 1.19 -0.05
CA ALA A 101 6.84 0.69 -1.21
C ALA A 101 7.22 -0.76 -1.46
N THR A 102 6.29 -1.57 -1.96
CA THR A 102 6.51 -2.99 -2.23
C THR A 102 6.38 -3.31 -3.70
N GLY A 103 7.24 -4.23 -4.19
CA GLY A 103 7.14 -4.80 -5.52
C GLY A 103 6.19 -5.99 -5.56
N TYR A 104 5.54 -6.21 -6.72
CA TYR A 104 4.70 -7.39 -6.95
C TYR A 104 4.68 -7.76 -8.43
N ALA A 105 4.49 -9.04 -8.74
CA ALA A 105 4.23 -9.49 -10.10
C ALA A 105 2.77 -9.24 -10.48
N LEU A 106 2.55 -8.85 -11.74
CA LEU A 106 1.22 -8.89 -12.34
C LEU A 106 1.05 -10.24 -13.00
N SER A 107 0.12 -11.05 -12.48
CA SER A 107 -0.22 -12.33 -13.06
C SER A 107 -1.69 -12.37 -13.46
N ILE A 108 -1.95 -13.00 -14.58
CA ILE A 108 -3.29 -13.38 -15.02
C ILE A 108 -3.26 -14.87 -15.27
N TYR A 109 -3.99 -15.66 -14.47
CA TYR A 109 -4.07 -17.10 -14.57
C TYR A 109 -2.70 -17.82 -14.44
N GLY A 110 -1.83 -17.34 -13.57
CA GLY A 110 -0.50 -17.91 -13.38
C GLY A 110 0.52 -17.54 -14.47
N THR A 111 0.14 -16.69 -15.42
CA THR A 111 1.03 -16.15 -16.45
C THR A 111 1.43 -14.74 -16.07
N GLU A 112 2.72 -14.49 -15.92
CA GLU A 112 3.22 -13.16 -15.59
C GLU A 112 3.00 -12.17 -16.73
N TYR A 113 2.43 -11.00 -16.40
CA TYR A 113 2.15 -9.96 -17.37
C TYR A 113 3.33 -8.97 -17.46
N THR A 114 4.28 -9.25 -18.34
CA THR A 114 5.51 -8.45 -18.47
C THR A 114 5.40 -7.28 -19.44
N GLN A 115 4.42 -7.28 -20.33
CA GLN A 115 4.30 -6.28 -21.40
C GLN A 115 4.18 -4.82 -20.92
N GLN A 116 3.59 -4.62 -19.74
CA GLN A 116 3.46 -3.28 -19.15
C GLN A 116 4.62 -2.91 -18.23
N CYS A 117 5.57 -3.80 -18.02
CA CYS A 117 6.79 -3.51 -17.27
C CYS A 117 7.73 -2.66 -18.14
N PRO A 118 8.20 -1.50 -17.68
CA PRO A 118 9.09 -0.64 -18.45
C PRO A 118 10.43 -1.31 -18.79
N PHE A 119 10.79 -2.38 -18.08
CA PHE A 119 12.02 -3.15 -18.29
C PHE A 119 11.80 -4.49 -18.99
N GLY A 120 10.55 -4.85 -19.31
CA GLY A 120 10.20 -6.07 -20.01
C GLY A 120 10.43 -7.41 -19.25
N ASN A 121 10.72 -7.35 -17.95
CA ASN A 121 11.08 -8.52 -17.14
C ASN A 121 10.25 -8.67 -15.84
N GLY A 122 9.25 -7.83 -15.63
CA GLY A 122 8.37 -7.86 -14.47
C GLY A 122 8.93 -7.25 -13.16
N ASN A 123 10.19 -6.80 -13.12
CA ASN A 123 10.78 -6.21 -11.91
C ASN A 123 10.46 -4.71 -11.71
N GLY A 124 9.68 -4.10 -12.59
CA GLY A 124 9.24 -2.72 -12.50
C GLY A 124 7.81 -2.54 -11.98
N TYR A 125 7.14 -3.60 -11.58
CA TYR A 125 5.80 -3.51 -10.98
C TYR A 125 5.87 -3.36 -9.46
N GLY A 126 5.00 -2.52 -8.94
CA GLY A 126 4.89 -2.29 -7.51
C GLY A 126 4.03 -1.07 -7.19
N ASP A 127 4.19 -0.59 -5.98
CA ASP A 127 3.50 0.58 -5.44
C ASP A 127 4.07 1.87 -6.04
N GLY A 128 3.64 2.23 -7.25
CA GLY A 128 4.19 3.36 -8.01
C GLY A 128 3.77 4.75 -7.52
N ARG A 129 2.69 4.85 -6.73
CA ARG A 129 2.20 6.08 -6.09
C ARG A 129 1.54 5.81 -4.74
N ALA A 130 1.72 4.63 -4.24
CA ALA A 130 1.26 4.21 -2.93
C ALA A 130 2.48 3.89 -2.08
N MET A 131 2.46 4.25 -0.82
CA MET A 131 3.53 3.93 0.11
C MET A 131 2.97 3.82 1.50
N SER A 132 3.34 2.78 2.21
CA SER A 132 2.97 2.60 3.61
C SER A 132 3.85 3.50 4.45
N VAL A 133 3.25 4.20 5.41
CA VAL A 133 3.93 5.20 6.25
C VAL A 133 3.82 4.90 7.73
N PHE A 134 2.91 4.00 8.08
CA PHE A 134 2.68 3.63 9.46
C PHE A 134 2.21 2.18 9.55
N GLU A 135 2.69 1.46 10.53
CA GLU A 135 2.17 0.18 11.00
C GLU A 135 2.10 0.23 12.52
N GLY A 136 1.01 -0.25 13.10
CA GLY A 136 0.85 -0.16 14.55
C GLY A 136 -0.26 -1.03 15.10
N LEU A 137 -0.35 -1.05 16.43
CA LEU A 137 -1.32 -1.82 17.20
C LEU A 137 -2.44 -0.93 17.74
N PHE A 138 -3.66 -1.17 17.29
CA PHE A 138 -4.87 -0.50 17.73
C PHE A 138 -5.89 -1.53 18.21
N GLU A 139 -6.42 -1.36 19.40
CA GLU A 139 -7.42 -2.25 20.01
C GLU A 139 -7.03 -3.74 19.92
N GLY A 140 -5.72 -4.03 20.17
CA GLY A 140 -5.18 -5.39 20.11
C GLY A 140 -4.99 -5.98 18.72
N ARG A 141 -5.25 -5.21 17.67
CA ARG A 141 -5.13 -5.62 16.26
C ARG A 141 -4.07 -4.79 15.56
N ARG A 142 -3.38 -5.41 14.63
CA ARG A 142 -2.36 -4.75 13.80
C ARG A 142 -2.99 -4.14 12.56
N TRP A 143 -2.54 -2.93 12.23
CA TRP A 143 -3.00 -2.16 11.08
C TRP A 143 -1.83 -1.50 10.37
N GLU A 144 -1.86 -1.55 9.06
CA GLU A 144 -0.93 -0.86 8.17
C GLU A 144 -1.66 0.30 7.47
N MET A 145 -1.02 1.47 7.42
CA MET A 145 -1.58 2.69 6.85
C MET A 145 -0.76 3.12 5.64
N GLN A 146 -1.41 3.20 4.50
CA GLN A 146 -0.78 3.42 3.22
C GLN A 146 -1.34 4.67 2.52
N LEU A 147 -0.47 5.62 2.21
CA LEU A 147 -0.82 6.79 1.39
C LEU A 147 -1.01 6.38 -0.07
N LYS A 148 -1.99 7.00 -0.73
CA LYS A 148 -2.21 6.92 -2.17
C LYS A 148 -2.15 8.32 -2.77
N GLY A 149 -1.16 8.55 -3.63
CA GLY A 149 -0.86 9.87 -4.19
C GLY A 149 0.28 10.59 -3.49
N GLY A 150 1.06 9.90 -2.66
CA GLY A 150 2.16 10.46 -1.87
C GLY A 150 3.43 10.80 -2.66
N GLY A 151 3.37 10.83 -3.99
CA GLY A 151 4.53 11.12 -4.84
C GLY A 151 5.11 9.85 -5.51
N PRO A 152 6.21 10.00 -6.26
CA PRO A 152 6.82 8.89 -6.99
C PRO A 152 7.51 7.90 -6.05
N THR A 153 7.65 6.67 -6.53
CA THR A 153 8.48 5.60 -5.97
C THR A 153 9.30 4.98 -7.08
N PRO A 154 10.25 4.09 -6.83
CA PRO A 154 10.96 3.37 -7.89
C PRO A 154 10.04 2.61 -8.87
N TYR A 155 8.81 2.31 -8.47
CA TYR A 155 7.81 1.64 -9.30
C TYR A 155 6.88 2.59 -10.08
N CYS A 156 7.09 3.91 -10.04
CA CYS A 156 6.18 4.89 -10.66
C CYS A 156 6.22 4.92 -12.19
N ARG A 157 7.18 4.25 -12.81
CA ARG A 157 7.34 4.15 -14.27
C ARG A 157 7.42 5.51 -14.96
N GLY A 158 8.08 6.48 -14.33
CA GLY A 158 8.20 7.85 -14.83
C GLY A 158 6.98 8.75 -14.61
N ALA A 159 5.94 8.26 -13.92
CA ALA A 159 4.80 9.09 -13.54
C ALA A 159 5.11 9.94 -12.29
N ASP A 160 4.33 10.98 -12.06
CA ASP A 160 4.49 11.93 -10.94
C ASP A 160 4.12 11.36 -9.57
N GLY A 161 3.55 10.16 -9.50
CA GLY A 161 3.12 9.54 -8.25
C GLY A 161 1.92 10.22 -7.56
N ARG A 162 1.30 11.23 -8.19
CA ARG A 162 0.17 11.97 -7.61
C ARG A 162 -1.17 11.32 -7.89
N ALA A 163 -2.09 11.48 -6.95
CA ALA A 163 -3.51 11.25 -7.16
C ALA A 163 -4.26 12.59 -7.25
N VAL A 164 -5.40 12.61 -7.94
CA VAL A 164 -6.25 13.79 -8.06
C VAL A 164 -7.51 13.62 -7.21
N LEU A 165 -8.07 14.73 -6.75
CA LEU A 165 -9.21 14.75 -5.83
C LEU A 165 -10.36 13.85 -6.27
N ARG A 166 -10.82 13.96 -7.53
CA ARG A 166 -11.97 13.18 -8.05
C ARG A 166 -11.76 11.66 -7.93
N SER A 167 -10.52 11.17 -8.18
CA SER A 167 -10.22 9.73 -8.07
C SER A 167 -10.07 9.29 -6.62
N SER A 168 -9.53 10.17 -5.76
CA SER A 168 -9.35 9.91 -4.34
C SER A 168 -10.69 9.87 -3.59
N VAL A 169 -11.63 10.76 -3.93
CA VAL A 169 -13.01 10.72 -3.40
C VAL A 169 -13.70 9.41 -3.78
N ARG A 170 -13.60 9.01 -5.06
CA ARG A 170 -14.22 7.75 -5.51
C ARG A 170 -13.62 6.53 -4.80
N GLU A 171 -12.31 6.49 -4.62
CA GLU A 171 -11.64 5.40 -3.91
C GLU A 171 -12.06 5.37 -2.44
N PHE A 172 -12.09 6.52 -1.78
CA PHE A 172 -12.53 6.66 -0.39
C PHE A 172 -13.95 6.12 -0.19
N LEU A 173 -14.89 6.60 -1.00
CA LEU A 173 -16.29 6.18 -0.92
C LEU A 173 -16.48 4.70 -1.26
N ALA A 174 -15.79 4.19 -2.28
CA ALA A 174 -15.91 2.79 -2.68
C ALA A 174 -15.45 1.83 -1.58
N GLN A 175 -14.33 2.12 -0.91
CA GLN A 175 -13.82 1.29 0.18
C GLN A 175 -14.81 1.24 1.36
N GLU A 176 -15.29 2.38 1.83
CA GLU A 176 -16.23 2.43 2.94
C GLU A 176 -17.60 1.84 2.56
N PHE A 177 -18.04 2.02 1.32
CA PHE A 177 -19.27 1.40 0.82
C PHE A 177 -19.17 -0.13 0.76
N MET A 178 -18.07 -0.66 0.22
CA MET A 178 -17.84 -2.11 0.17
C MET A 178 -17.75 -2.72 1.58
N HIS A 179 -17.09 -2.01 2.51
CA HIS A 179 -17.06 -2.42 3.90
C HIS A 179 -18.47 -2.46 4.52
N ALA A 180 -19.29 -1.43 4.27
CA ALA A 180 -20.66 -1.38 4.76
C ALA A 180 -21.56 -2.51 4.21
N LEU A 181 -21.23 -3.04 3.03
CA LEU A 181 -21.87 -4.22 2.44
C LEU A 181 -21.34 -5.55 3.00
N GLY A 182 -20.38 -5.52 3.94
CA GLY A 182 -19.78 -6.73 4.50
C GLY A 182 -18.73 -7.40 3.61
N VAL A 183 -18.26 -6.71 2.55
CA VAL A 183 -17.20 -7.23 1.67
C VAL A 183 -15.85 -6.95 2.31
N PRO A 184 -14.98 -7.96 2.51
CA PRO A 184 -13.61 -7.75 2.98
C PRO A 184 -12.84 -6.81 2.03
N THR A 185 -12.40 -5.67 2.54
CA THR A 185 -11.72 -4.63 1.76
C THR A 185 -10.79 -3.82 2.65
N SER A 186 -9.84 -3.10 2.04
CA SER A 186 -9.13 -2.03 2.75
C SER A 186 -10.11 -0.91 3.10
N ARG A 187 -9.82 -0.20 4.19
CA ARG A 187 -10.63 0.91 4.70
C ARG A 187 -10.00 2.25 4.30
N SER A 188 -10.77 3.32 4.37
CA SER A 188 -10.29 4.68 4.14
C SER A 188 -10.21 5.44 5.46
N LEU A 189 -8.99 5.87 5.85
CA LEU A 189 -8.78 6.62 7.09
C LEU A 189 -9.12 8.10 6.89
N THR A 190 -8.35 8.76 6.04
CA THR A 190 -8.43 10.20 5.77
C THR A 190 -8.33 10.51 4.29
N LEU A 191 -8.82 11.68 3.94
CA LEU A 191 -8.66 12.31 2.63
C LEU A 191 -8.29 13.78 2.82
N TYR A 192 -7.10 14.14 2.31
CA TYR A 192 -6.61 15.51 2.27
C TYR A 192 -6.45 15.97 0.83
N VAL A 193 -6.65 17.27 0.59
CA VAL A 193 -6.56 17.90 -0.74
C VAL A 193 -5.63 19.10 -0.68
N SER A 194 -4.91 19.35 -1.76
CA SER A 194 -4.15 20.57 -1.97
C SER A 194 -4.65 21.29 -3.23
N HIS A 195 -5.09 22.52 -3.07
CA HIS A 195 -5.40 23.42 -4.18
C HIS A 195 -4.18 24.19 -4.68
N ALA A 196 -3.08 24.17 -3.94
CA ALA A 196 -1.82 24.81 -4.31
C ALA A 196 -0.99 23.99 -5.31
N GLU A 197 -1.32 22.68 -5.49
CA GLU A 197 -0.66 21.78 -6.43
C GLU A 197 -1.65 21.29 -7.51
N PRO A 198 -1.72 21.93 -8.70
CA PRO A 198 -2.49 21.43 -9.81
C PRO A 198 -1.82 20.23 -10.46
N VAL A 199 -2.56 19.16 -10.65
CA VAL A 199 -2.10 17.91 -11.28
C VAL A 199 -2.84 17.72 -12.60
N ARG A 200 -2.10 17.75 -13.71
CA ARG A 200 -2.66 17.67 -15.05
C ARG A 200 -2.97 16.23 -15.44
N ARG A 201 -4.23 15.97 -15.84
CA ARG A 201 -4.71 14.63 -16.20
C ARG A 201 -5.60 14.65 -17.45
N PRO A 202 -5.58 13.57 -18.24
CA PRO A 202 -6.49 13.42 -19.38
C PRO A 202 -7.96 13.45 -18.94
N TRP A 203 -8.78 14.11 -19.74
CA TRP A 203 -10.23 14.20 -19.54
C TRP A 203 -10.96 14.36 -20.87
N TYR A 204 -12.25 14.46 -20.79
CA TYR A 204 -13.12 14.66 -21.94
C TYR A 204 -13.48 16.14 -22.07
N SER A 205 -13.44 16.68 -23.30
CA SER A 205 -13.99 18.02 -23.58
C SER A 205 -15.50 18.03 -23.36
N GLU A 206 -16.05 19.20 -23.17
CA GLU A 206 -17.50 19.40 -23.03
C GLU A 206 -18.22 18.81 -24.25
N ASN A 207 -19.26 18.00 -24.01
CA ASN A 207 -20.02 17.28 -25.03
C ASN A 207 -19.21 16.26 -25.88
N SER A 208 -18.02 15.83 -25.41
CA SER A 208 -17.26 14.79 -26.10
C SER A 208 -18.05 13.50 -26.22
N ARG A 209 -18.03 12.89 -27.41
CA ARG A 209 -18.53 11.52 -27.67
C ARG A 209 -17.38 10.54 -27.91
N SER A 210 -16.15 10.97 -27.67
CA SER A 210 -14.97 10.10 -27.80
C SER A 210 -14.94 9.02 -26.72
N MET A 211 -14.47 7.83 -27.10
CA MET A 211 -14.18 6.75 -26.14
C MET A 211 -12.92 7.07 -25.32
N ASP A 212 -12.01 7.88 -25.87
CA ASP A 212 -10.75 8.25 -25.23
C ASP A 212 -10.77 9.72 -24.78
N PRO A 213 -10.08 10.06 -23.69
CA PRO A 213 -9.87 11.43 -23.26
C PRO A 213 -9.18 12.27 -24.35
N ASN A 214 -9.69 13.47 -24.60
CA ASN A 214 -9.23 14.34 -25.71
C ASN A 214 -8.75 15.72 -25.25
N VAL A 215 -8.77 15.99 -23.95
CA VAL A 215 -8.24 17.23 -23.35
C VAL A 215 -7.43 16.91 -22.11
N MET A 216 -6.58 17.85 -21.70
CA MET A 216 -5.86 17.81 -20.42
C MET A 216 -6.45 18.86 -19.50
N VAL A 217 -6.81 18.47 -18.28
CA VAL A 217 -7.37 19.36 -17.26
C VAL A 217 -6.54 19.34 -15.98
N ASP A 218 -6.44 20.48 -15.34
CA ASP A 218 -5.80 20.60 -14.03
C ASP A 218 -6.81 20.21 -12.94
N ASN A 219 -6.34 19.39 -12.01
CA ASN A 219 -7.12 18.90 -10.87
C ASN A 219 -6.32 19.13 -9.60
N PRO A 220 -6.94 19.42 -8.46
CA PRO A 220 -6.24 19.49 -7.20
C PRO A 220 -5.57 18.14 -6.86
N ALA A 221 -4.33 18.20 -6.37
CA ALA A 221 -3.68 17.03 -5.79
C ALA A 221 -4.43 16.56 -4.54
N ALA A 222 -4.47 15.27 -4.31
CA ALA A 222 -5.06 14.71 -3.09
C ALA A 222 -4.32 13.45 -2.65
N ILE A 223 -4.30 13.22 -1.34
CA ILE A 223 -3.82 11.98 -0.74
C ILE A 223 -4.97 11.35 0.05
N SER A 224 -5.28 10.11 -0.30
CA SER A 224 -6.13 9.24 0.50
C SER A 224 -5.29 8.24 1.28
N THR A 225 -5.60 8.06 2.56
CA THR A 225 -4.95 7.06 3.41
C THR A 225 -5.78 5.80 3.45
N ARG A 226 -5.23 4.70 2.98
CA ARG A 226 -5.83 3.37 3.06
C ARG A 226 -5.34 2.65 4.30
N VAL A 227 -6.20 1.83 4.90
CA VAL A 227 -5.89 1.05 6.09
C VAL A 227 -6.33 -0.39 5.89
N ALA A 228 -5.46 -1.31 6.24
CA ALA A 228 -5.75 -2.75 6.24
C ALA A 228 -4.92 -3.44 7.32
N PRO A 229 -5.28 -4.65 7.76
CA PRO A 229 -4.40 -5.45 8.62
C PRO A 229 -3.04 -5.71 7.97
N SER A 230 -2.98 -5.82 6.65
CA SER A 230 -1.77 -5.99 5.84
C SER A 230 -2.04 -5.57 4.40
N PHE A 231 -1.03 -5.00 3.73
CA PHE A 231 -1.05 -4.77 2.28
C PHE A 231 -0.26 -5.81 1.50
N LEU A 232 0.04 -6.96 2.09
CA LEU A 232 0.61 -8.09 1.37
C LEU A 232 -0.37 -8.57 0.28
N ARG A 233 0.17 -8.85 -0.91
CA ARG A 233 -0.58 -9.28 -2.09
C ARG A 233 -0.08 -10.63 -2.58
N VAL A 234 -0.96 -11.42 -3.17
CA VAL A 234 -0.58 -12.68 -3.85
C VAL A 234 0.52 -12.44 -4.89
N GLY A 235 0.48 -11.30 -5.59
CA GLY A 235 1.51 -10.92 -6.55
C GLY A 235 2.92 -10.74 -5.95
N GLN A 236 3.07 -10.50 -4.65
CA GLN A 236 4.38 -10.49 -4.00
C GLN A 236 4.95 -11.91 -3.88
N LEU A 237 4.14 -12.87 -3.44
CA LEU A 237 4.56 -14.27 -3.41
C LEU A 237 4.97 -14.76 -4.80
N GLU A 238 4.22 -14.40 -5.83
CA GLU A 238 4.53 -14.73 -7.20
C GLU A 238 5.85 -14.11 -7.69
N LEU A 239 6.10 -12.84 -7.36
CA LEU A 239 7.36 -12.17 -7.66
C LEU A 239 8.55 -12.91 -7.05
N PHE A 240 8.49 -13.22 -5.75
CA PHE A 240 9.57 -13.91 -5.06
C PHE A 240 9.73 -15.36 -5.50
N ALA A 241 8.63 -16.07 -5.78
CA ALA A 241 8.66 -17.42 -6.35
C ALA A 241 9.30 -17.43 -7.74
N ARG A 242 9.02 -16.43 -8.59
CA ARG A 242 9.67 -16.28 -9.89
C ARG A 242 11.17 -16.02 -9.75
N ARG A 243 11.56 -15.08 -8.87
CA ARG A 243 12.97 -14.77 -8.59
C ARG A 243 13.72 -16.01 -8.12
N ALA A 244 13.13 -16.80 -7.23
CA ALA A 244 13.72 -18.05 -6.75
C ALA A 244 13.87 -19.09 -7.86
N ARG A 245 12.81 -19.31 -8.70
CA ARG A 245 12.89 -20.26 -9.82
C ARG A 245 13.90 -19.87 -10.90
N SER A 246 14.12 -18.59 -11.12
CA SER A 246 15.08 -18.07 -12.10
C SER A 246 16.48 -17.90 -11.53
N GLU A 247 16.69 -18.19 -10.24
CA GLU A 247 17.96 -17.96 -9.54
C GLU A 247 18.51 -16.55 -9.77
N ALA A 248 17.61 -15.56 -9.76
CA ALA A 248 17.88 -14.19 -10.17
C ALA A 248 19.04 -13.55 -9.36
N HIS A 249 19.24 -14.00 -8.13
CA HIS A 249 20.35 -13.58 -7.27
C HIS A 249 20.51 -14.57 -6.09
N PRO A 250 21.66 -14.55 -5.38
CA PRO A 250 21.99 -15.55 -4.36
C PRO A 250 21.00 -15.63 -3.17
N ARG A 251 20.28 -14.55 -2.87
CA ARG A 251 19.32 -14.50 -1.74
C ARG A 251 17.86 -14.82 -2.13
N ALA A 252 17.59 -15.12 -3.41
CA ALA A 252 16.22 -15.25 -3.92
C ALA A 252 15.40 -16.32 -3.17
N HIS A 253 15.98 -17.47 -2.85
CA HIS A 253 15.31 -18.51 -2.06
C HIS A 253 15.06 -18.09 -0.62
N GLN A 254 16.01 -17.39 -0.01
CA GLN A 254 15.85 -16.85 1.36
C GLN A 254 14.76 -15.79 1.41
N GLU A 255 14.69 -14.91 0.43
CA GLU A 255 13.63 -13.88 0.34
C GLU A 255 12.25 -14.52 0.17
N LEU A 256 12.13 -15.56 -0.68
CA LEU A 256 10.88 -16.32 -0.78
C LEU A 256 10.48 -16.95 0.56
N HIS A 257 11.44 -17.56 1.27
CA HIS A 257 11.18 -18.14 2.59
C HIS A 257 10.66 -17.08 3.57
N LEU A 258 11.34 -15.95 3.67
CA LEU A 258 10.98 -14.87 4.59
C LEU A 258 9.57 -14.31 4.34
N ILE A 259 9.21 -14.03 3.08
CA ILE A 259 7.89 -13.48 2.79
C ILE A 259 6.77 -14.49 3.03
N VAL A 260 7.00 -15.78 2.77
CA VAL A 260 6.01 -16.83 3.06
C VAL A 260 5.85 -17.00 4.57
N ALA A 261 6.95 -17.05 5.33
CA ALA A 261 6.91 -17.14 6.78
C ALA A 261 6.17 -15.92 7.39
N HIS A 262 6.50 -14.71 6.94
CA HIS A 262 5.83 -13.50 7.40
C HIS A 262 4.33 -13.48 7.05
N LEU A 263 3.94 -13.95 5.85
CA LEU A 263 2.54 -14.06 5.46
C LEU A 263 1.77 -15.02 6.35
N ILE A 264 2.34 -16.19 6.67
CA ILE A 264 1.73 -17.18 7.56
C ILE A 264 1.54 -16.57 8.95
N GLU A 265 2.59 -16.02 9.53
CA GLU A 265 2.53 -15.40 10.85
C GLU A 265 1.55 -14.24 10.92
N ARG A 266 1.50 -13.42 9.86
CA ARG A 266 0.69 -12.21 9.81
C ARG A 266 -0.78 -12.46 9.60
N ASN A 267 -1.12 -13.35 8.66
CA ASN A 267 -2.47 -13.48 8.12
C ASN A 267 -3.11 -14.84 8.39
N TYR A 268 -2.32 -15.88 8.72
CA TYR A 268 -2.81 -17.26 8.80
C TYR A 268 -2.39 -17.99 10.08
N ARG A 269 -1.93 -17.26 11.09
CA ARG A 269 -1.50 -17.85 12.38
C ARG A 269 -2.61 -18.61 13.11
N GLN A 270 -3.87 -18.27 12.86
CA GLN A 270 -5.01 -18.97 13.46
C GLN A 270 -5.36 -20.26 12.72
N GLU A 271 -5.06 -20.34 11.43
CA GLU A 271 -5.37 -21.48 10.55
C GLU A 271 -4.19 -22.46 10.43
N ILE A 272 -2.96 -21.97 10.64
CA ILE A 272 -1.73 -22.75 10.48
C ILE A 272 -0.97 -22.75 11.79
N ASP A 273 -0.79 -23.96 12.37
CA ASP A 273 -0.03 -24.14 13.59
C ASP A 273 1.47 -23.79 13.36
N PRO A 274 2.01 -22.80 14.08
CA PRO A 274 3.42 -22.42 13.95
C PRO A 274 4.40 -23.49 14.45
N GLY A 275 3.94 -24.48 15.22
CA GLY A 275 4.74 -25.62 15.69
C GLY A 275 5.02 -26.68 14.63
N LEU A 276 4.34 -26.63 13.47
CA LEU A 276 4.57 -27.56 12.37
C LEU A 276 5.89 -27.27 11.65
N PRO A 277 6.52 -28.28 11.01
CA PRO A 277 7.61 -28.04 10.05
C PRO A 277 7.20 -27.03 8.98
N PHE A 278 8.12 -26.14 8.59
CA PHE A 278 7.80 -25.08 7.62
C PHE A 278 7.25 -25.61 6.29
N SER A 279 7.74 -26.76 5.80
CA SER A 279 7.19 -27.42 4.62
C SER A 279 5.69 -27.73 4.74
N ASP A 280 5.25 -28.16 5.92
CA ASP A 280 3.86 -28.50 6.17
C ASP A 280 2.99 -27.25 6.27
N GLN A 281 3.53 -26.18 6.91
CA GLN A 281 2.88 -24.88 6.91
C GLN A 281 2.65 -24.35 5.48
N VAL A 282 3.64 -24.48 4.59
CA VAL A 282 3.54 -24.05 3.18
C VAL A 282 2.47 -24.88 2.43
N VAL A 283 2.38 -26.18 2.69
CA VAL A 283 1.33 -27.03 2.09
C VAL A 283 -0.06 -26.60 2.57
N LEU A 284 -0.22 -26.28 3.84
CA LEU A 284 -1.49 -25.79 4.38
C LEU A 284 -1.86 -24.42 3.79
N LEU A 285 -0.89 -23.49 3.67
CA LEU A 285 -1.10 -22.20 3.02
C LEU A 285 -1.57 -22.37 1.57
N ALA A 286 -0.94 -23.27 0.81
CA ALA A 286 -1.34 -23.54 -0.56
C ALA A 286 -2.77 -24.11 -0.67
N ARG A 287 -3.19 -24.91 0.31
CA ARG A 287 -4.59 -25.43 0.39
C ARG A 287 -5.57 -24.29 0.69
N LEU A 288 -5.25 -23.37 1.59
CA LEU A 288 -6.07 -22.20 1.90
C LEU A 288 -6.22 -21.28 0.67
N PHE A 289 -5.14 -21.03 -0.05
CA PHE A 289 -5.21 -20.25 -1.30
C PHE A 289 -6.05 -20.95 -2.38
N ARG A 290 -5.96 -22.24 -2.50
CA ARG A 290 -6.81 -23.00 -3.42
C ARG A 290 -8.29 -22.83 -3.08
N CYS A 291 -8.67 -22.91 -1.82
CA CYS A 291 -10.05 -22.66 -1.40
C CYS A 291 -10.52 -21.26 -1.79
N LEU A 292 -9.72 -20.21 -1.56
CA LEU A 292 -10.04 -18.83 -1.93
C LEU A 292 -10.26 -18.69 -3.45
N LEU A 293 -9.43 -19.32 -4.27
CA LEU A 293 -9.56 -19.29 -5.74
C LEU A 293 -10.83 -19.98 -6.25
N TYR A 294 -11.27 -21.08 -5.58
CA TYR A 294 -12.47 -21.81 -5.97
C TYR A 294 -13.77 -21.21 -5.45
N THR A 295 -13.72 -20.44 -4.38
CA THR A 295 -14.90 -19.84 -3.75
C THR A 295 -15.16 -18.40 -4.17
N SER A 296 -14.18 -17.74 -4.79
CA SER A 296 -14.34 -16.40 -5.34
C SER A 296 -14.94 -16.51 -6.75
N PRO A 297 -16.19 -16.06 -6.99
CA PRO A 297 -16.75 -16.07 -8.33
C PRO A 297 -15.89 -15.22 -9.26
N SER A 298 -15.47 -15.82 -10.38
CA SER A 298 -14.78 -15.07 -11.43
C SER A 298 -15.77 -14.11 -12.09
N PRO A 299 -15.39 -12.85 -12.40
CA PRO A 299 -16.23 -11.96 -13.19
C PRO A 299 -16.60 -12.49 -14.58
N ARG A 300 -16.02 -13.63 -15.00
CA ARG A 300 -16.31 -14.31 -16.27
C ARG A 300 -17.33 -15.44 -16.15
N ASP A 301 -17.71 -15.81 -14.93
CA ASP A 301 -18.68 -16.87 -14.67
C ASP A 301 -20.11 -16.31 -14.49
N SER A 302 -20.30 -15.00 -14.73
CA SER A 302 -21.59 -14.28 -14.71
C SER A 302 -22.00 -13.83 -16.11
#